data_e8069d7554a744c4fd2117e1e0d806b9
#
_entry.id   e8069d7554a744c4fd2117e1e0d806b9
#
_cell.length_a   1.000
_cell.length_b   1.000
_cell.length_c   1.000
_cell.angle_alpha   90.00
_cell.angle_beta   90.00
_cell.angle_gamma   90.00
#
_symmetry.space_group_name_H-M   'P 1'
#
loop_
_entity.id
_entity.type
_entity.pdbx_description
1 polymer ?
#
loop_
_entity_poly.entity_id
_entity_poly.type
_entity_poly.pdbx_seq_one_letter_code
_entity_poly.pdbx_strand_id
1 'polypeptide(L)'
;MKEQDTIEINVIQLLKALWAKKLLILLVAIVAGAASYAYSSFLVEPEYRSTTRIYVVNRNHDDKPGLTNQDLQAGAYLVKDYREIILSQDVLEKVVSDLGLAINAKTLSKKVQVTVPADTRIVSISVSDHKPDEASRIANALREVAAQKIIAVTRVSDVTTLEEARPATGPSSPNIRRNTMMGVGAGAGLVIVVVLLVELLDDRVKRPEDIEDVMKISLLGVVPNLDKLK
;
A
#
# COMPACT_ATOMS: atom_id res chain seq x y z
N MET A 1 -39.04 26.27 -24.16
CA MET A 1 -38.02 26.13 -23.12
C MET A 1 -38.21 24.75 -22.55
N LYS A 2 -37.24 23.85 -22.74
CA LYS A 2 -37.27 22.52 -22.12
C LYS A 2 -37.00 22.73 -20.62
N GLU A 3 -37.99 22.42 -19.77
CA GLU A 3 -37.76 22.23 -18.34
C GLU A 3 -36.70 21.11 -18.23
N GLN A 4 -35.58 21.42 -17.64
CA GLN A 4 -34.58 20.45 -17.24
C GLN A 4 -35.22 19.69 -16.05
N ASP A 5 -35.54 18.43 -16.26
CA ASP A 5 -35.85 17.48 -15.20
C ASP A 5 -34.66 17.46 -14.23
N THR A 6 -34.71 18.30 -13.22
CA THR A 6 -33.76 18.27 -12.10
C THR A 6 -34.13 17.04 -11.27
N ILE A 7 -33.33 15.99 -11.40
CA ILE A 7 -33.40 14.82 -10.51
C ILE A 7 -33.08 15.32 -9.09
N GLU A 8 -34.10 15.57 -8.29
CA GLU A 8 -33.94 15.89 -6.87
C GLU A 8 -33.51 14.61 -6.14
N ILE A 9 -32.19 14.47 -5.92
CA ILE A 9 -31.64 13.34 -5.17
C ILE A 9 -31.99 13.51 -3.69
N ASN A 10 -32.97 12.77 -3.21
CA ASN A 10 -33.37 12.78 -1.80
C ASN A 10 -32.36 11.97 -0.96
N VAL A 11 -31.37 12.63 -0.38
CA VAL A 11 -30.29 12.02 0.42
C VAL A 11 -30.85 11.19 1.60
N ILE A 12 -31.98 11.63 2.18
CA ILE A 12 -32.63 10.91 3.30
C ILE A 12 -33.18 9.55 2.83
N GLN A 13 -33.68 9.48 1.60
CA GLN A 13 -34.19 8.23 1.02
C GLN A 13 -33.05 7.25 0.78
N LEU A 14 -31.91 7.71 0.24
CA LEU A 14 -30.72 6.88 0.04
C LEU A 14 -30.19 6.33 1.37
N LEU A 15 -30.16 7.16 2.43
CA LEU A 15 -29.77 6.71 3.76
C LEU A 15 -30.72 5.64 4.31
N LYS A 16 -32.04 5.81 4.14
CA LYS A 16 -33.04 4.81 4.55
C LYS A 16 -32.89 3.49 3.78
N ALA A 17 -32.60 3.55 2.48
CA ALA A 17 -32.34 2.36 1.66
C ALA A 17 -31.11 1.59 2.14
N LEU A 18 -30.01 2.29 2.47
CA LEU A 18 -28.81 1.69 3.07
C LEU A 18 -29.11 1.04 4.43
N TRP A 19 -29.88 1.72 5.29
CA TRP A 19 -30.28 1.16 6.59
C TRP A 19 -31.17 -0.08 6.45
N ALA A 20 -32.07 -0.10 5.48
CA ALA A 20 -32.93 -1.25 5.19
C ALA A 20 -32.12 -2.47 4.72
N LYS A 21 -30.99 -2.24 4.01
CA LYS A 21 -30.11 -3.29 3.48
C LYS A 21 -28.85 -3.53 4.32
N LYS A 22 -28.77 -2.98 5.54
CA LYS A 22 -27.59 -3.09 6.43
C LYS A 22 -27.10 -4.52 6.67
N LEU A 23 -28.02 -5.48 6.83
CA LEU A 23 -27.67 -6.89 7.02
C LEU A 23 -27.02 -7.50 5.77
N LEU A 24 -27.50 -7.13 4.59
CA LEU A 24 -26.91 -7.56 3.32
C LEU A 24 -25.51 -6.97 3.15
N ILE A 25 -25.32 -5.67 3.44
CA ILE A 25 -24.02 -5.00 3.41
C ILE A 25 -23.06 -5.71 4.36
N LEU A 26 -23.50 -5.97 5.60
CA LEU A 26 -22.68 -6.65 6.61
C LEU A 26 -22.29 -8.06 6.19
N LEU A 27 -23.26 -8.84 5.66
CA LEU A 27 -23.02 -10.20 5.21
C LEU A 27 -21.97 -10.25 4.09
N VAL A 28 -22.14 -9.42 3.05
CA VAL A 28 -21.19 -9.41 1.93
C VAL A 28 -19.82 -8.89 2.37
N ALA A 29 -19.77 -7.90 3.27
CA ALA A 29 -18.51 -7.42 3.84
C ALA A 29 -17.76 -8.53 4.59
N ILE A 30 -18.48 -9.34 5.40
CA ILE A 30 -17.90 -10.49 6.12
C ILE A 30 -17.42 -11.55 5.14
N VAL A 31 -18.20 -11.90 4.13
CA VAL A 31 -17.83 -12.91 3.12
C VAL A 31 -16.61 -12.45 2.33
N ALA A 32 -16.57 -11.20 1.88
CA ALA A 32 -15.43 -10.63 1.17
C ALA A 32 -14.18 -10.59 2.06
N GLY A 33 -14.33 -10.22 3.32
CA GLY A 33 -13.25 -10.25 4.31
C GLY A 33 -12.71 -11.67 4.54
N ALA A 34 -13.59 -12.65 4.71
CA ALA A 34 -13.22 -14.05 4.88
C ALA A 34 -12.51 -14.61 3.64
N ALA A 35 -13.00 -14.29 2.45
CA ALA A 35 -12.35 -14.67 1.20
C ALA A 35 -10.95 -14.03 1.06
N SER A 36 -10.82 -12.75 1.38
CA SER A 36 -9.53 -12.05 1.36
C SER A 36 -8.55 -12.59 2.40
N TYR A 37 -9.04 -12.95 3.59
CA TYR A 37 -8.25 -13.62 4.63
C TYR A 37 -7.75 -14.99 4.13
N ALA A 38 -8.65 -15.82 3.60
CA ALA A 38 -8.30 -17.14 3.10
C ALA A 38 -7.28 -17.05 1.95
N TYR A 39 -7.50 -16.15 1.00
CA TYR A 39 -6.57 -15.90 -0.09
C TYR A 39 -5.18 -15.50 0.43
N SER A 40 -5.12 -14.53 1.34
CA SER A 40 -3.87 -14.00 1.87
C SER A 40 -3.12 -15.00 2.76
N SER A 41 -3.85 -15.91 3.44
CA SER A 41 -3.26 -16.88 4.36
C SER A 41 -2.83 -18.19 3.69
N PHE A 42 -3.55 -18.63 2.64
CA PHE A 42 -3.33 -19.96 2.05
C PHE A 42 -2.73 -19.92 0.65
N LEU A 43 -2.98 -18.85 -0.14
CA LEU A 43 -2.53 -18.79 -1.53
C LEU A 43 -1.30 -17.93 -1.73
N VAL A 44 -1.02 -16.97 -0.82
CA VAL A 44 0.14 -16.09 -0.95
C VAL A 44 1.30 -16.67 -0.14
N GLU A 45 2.41 -16.94 -0.81
CA GLU A 45 3.63 -17.40 -0.14
C GLU A 45 4.21 -16.32 0.77
N PRO A 46 4.63 -16.65 2.00
CA PRO A 46 5.22 -15.69 2.91
C PRO A 46 6.58 -15.22 2.42
N GLU A 47 6.82 -13.92 2.51
CA GLU A 47 8.12 -13.30 2.27
C GLU A 47 8.71 -12.76 3.56
N TYR A 48 10.00 -12.98 3.73
CA TYR A 48 10.79 -12.54 4.88
C TYR A 48 11.70 -11.41 4.43
N ARG A 49 11.77 -10.35 5.23
CA ARG A 49 12.61 -9.20 4.94
C ARG A 49 13.73 -9.09 5.94
N SER A 50 14.97 -9.08 5.44
CA SER A 50 16.17 -8.82 6.22
C SER A 50 16.74 -7.47 5.83
N THR A 51 17.18 -6.69 6.81
CA THR A 51 17.69 -5.33 6.58
C THR A 51 19.05 -5.19 7.18
N THR A 52 19.99 -4.63 6.42
CA THR A 52 21.28 -4.15 6.87
C THR A 52 21.37 -2.64 6.76
N ARG A 53 22.19 -2.01 7.59
CA ARG A 53 22.38 -0.55 7.60
C ARG A 53 23.84 -0.20 7.54
N ILE A 54 24.16 0.75 6.67
CA ILE A 54 25.51 1.32 6.55
C ILE A 54 25.46 2.83 6.81
N TYR A 55 26.56 3.34 7.33
CA TYR A 55 26.81 4.76 7.52
C TYR A 55 27.95 5.19 6.60
N VAL A 56 27.71 6.19 5.77
CA VAL A 56 28.72 6.69 4.82
C VAL A 56 29.44 7.88 5.42
N VAL A 57 30.75 7.74 5.62
CA VAL A 57 31.61 8.75 6.25
C VAL A 57 32.31 9.56 5.17
N ASN A 58 32.05 10.86 5.12
CA ASN A 58 32.80 11.79 4.29
C ASN A 58 33.73 12.64 5.20
N ARG A 59 35.03 12.35 5.21
CA ARG A 59 36.02 13.06 6.05
C ARG A 59 36.62 14.30 5.40
N ASN A 60 36.15 14.69 4.21
CA ASN A 60 36.78 15.82 3.49
C ASN A 60 36.49 17.21 4.12
N HIS A 61 35.98 17.27 5.34
CA HIS A 61 35.64 18.53 6.04
C HIS A 61 36.20 18.60 7.46
N ASP A 62 37.40 18.04 7.69
CA ASP A 62 38.05 18.08 9.02
C ASP A 62 38.52 19.49 9.45
N ASP A 63 38.38 20.53 8.59
CA ASP A 63 38.96 21.87 8.91
C ASP A 63 37.93 23.01 9.13
N LYS A 64 36.61 22.75 9.14
CA LYS A 64 35.62 23.80 9.44
C LYS A 64 34.55 23.34 10.43
N PRO A 65 34.49 23.92 11.64
CA PRO A 65 33.42 23.69 12.58
C PRO A 65 32.16 24.41 12.11
N GLY A 66 31.21 23.69 11.58
CA GLY A 66 29.86 24.18 11.25
C GLY A 66 29.31 23.56 9.97
N LEU A 67 28.24 22.76 10.11
CA LEU A 67 27.44 22.26 8.98
C LEU A 67 26.73 23.49 8.33
N THR A 68 27.03 23.76 7.07
CA THR A 68 26.31 24.76 6.31
C THR A 68 25.05 24.17 5.66
N ASN A 69 24.06 25.01 5.34
CA ASN A 69 22.86 24.58 4.60
C ASN A 69 23.22 23.98 3.23
N GLN A 70 24.36 24.35 2.65
CA GLN A 70 24.88 23.75 1.42
C GLN A 70 25.38 22.31 1.62
N ASP A 71 25.96 22.01 2.79
CA ASP A 71 26.42 20.65 3.13
C ASP A 71 25.24 19.69 3.34
N LEU A 72 24.12 20.21 3.89
CA LEU A 72 22.88 19.45 4.06
C LEU A 72 22.19 19.17 2.70
N GLN A 73 22.18 20.16 1.79
CA GLN A 73 21.63 19.95 0.44
C GLN A 73 22.51 19.02 -0.40
N ALA A 74 23.81 19.15 -0.34
CA ALA A 74 24.75 18.24 -1.00
C ALA A 74 24.58 16.80 -0.48
N GLY A 75 24.36 16.63 0.83
CA GLY A 75 24.05 15.34 1.44
C GLY A 75 22.81 14.68 0.87
N ALA A 76 21.75 15.44 0.61
CA ALA A 76 20.49 14.91 0.05
C ALA A 76 20.62 14.42 -1.41
N TYR A 77 21.50 15.03 -2.21
CA TYR A 77 21.82 14.55 -3.57
C TYR A 77 22.64 13.28 -3.55
N LEU A 78 23.65 13.20 -2.69
CA LEU A 78 24.51 12.01 -2.52
C LEU A 78 23.70 10.76 -2.12
N VAL A 79 22.61 10.95 -1.39
CA VAL A 79 21.69 9.88 -0.97
C VAL A 79 21.04 9.16 -2.15
N LYS A 80 20.66 9.90 -3.20
CA LYS A 80 20.09 9.31 -4.42
C LYS A 80 21.15 8.52 -5.18
N ASP A 81 22.37 9.05 -5.22
CA ASP A 81 23.49 8.42 -5.90
C ASP A 81 23.85 7.07 -5.25
N TYR A 82 23.82 6.97 -3.92
CA TYR A 82 24.06 5.69 -3.22
C TYR A 82 23.06 4.62 -3.58
N ARG A 83 21.77 4.98 -3.71
CA ARG A 83 20.73 4.05 -4.15
C ARG A 83 21.01 3.51 -5.54
N GLU A 84 21.35 4.39 -6.48
CA GLU A 84 21.65 4.02 -7.86
C GLU A 84 22.93 3.14 -7.94
N ILE A 85 23.95 3.45 -7.14
CA ILE A 85 25.16 2.64 -7.07
C ILE A 85 24.85 1.23 -6.53
N ILE A 86 24.07 1.12 -5.45
CA ILE A 86 23.71 -0.15 -4.82
C ILE A 86 22.87 -1.01 -5.77
N LEU A 87 21.95 -0.39 -6.53
CA LEU A 87 21.09 -1.08 -7.48
C LEU A 87 21.70 -1.21 -8.88
N SER A 88 22.96 -0.78 -9.06
CA SER A 88 23.65 -0.89 -10.35
C SER A 88 23.81 -2.36 -10.77
N GLN A 89 23.78 -2.58 -12.08
CA GLN A 89 23.91 -3.92 -12.64
C GLN A 89 25.19 -4.62 -12.19
N ASP A 90 26.32 -3.91 -12.17
CA ASP A 90 27.61 -4.46 -11.75
C ASP A 90 27.58 -5.01 -10.32
N VAL A 91 26.95 -4.25 -9.38
CA VAL A 91 26.85 -4.65 -7.97
C VAL A 91 25.96 -5.88 -7.84
N LEU A 92 24.81 -5.87 -8.51
CA LEU A 92 23.86 -6.97 -8.44
C LEU A 92 24.39 -8.26 -9.11
N GLU A 93 25.07 -8.14 -10.26
CA GLU A 93 25.71 -9.29 -10.93
C GLU A 93 26.83 -9.88 -10.08
N LYS A 94 27.64 -9.03 -9.45
CA LYS A 94 28.67 -9.45 -8.53
C LYS A 94 28.08 -10.27 -7.37
N VAL A 95 27.01 -9.78 -6.73
CA VAL A 95 26.33 -10.51 -5.64
C VAL A 95 25.75 -11.84 -6.12
N VAL A 96 25.10 -11.86 -7.30
CA VAL A 96 24.57 -13.09 -7.90
C VAL A 96 25.67 -14.11 -8.11
N SER A 97 26.82 -13.67 -8.65
CA SER A 97 27.98 -14.53 -8.90
C SER A 97 28.62 -15.03 -7.62
N ASP A 98 28.87 -14.13 -6.64
CA ASP A 98 29.56 -14.46 -5.38
C ASP A 98 28.77 -15.44 -4.53
N LEU A 99 27.43 -15.36 -4.56
CA LEU A 99 26.53 -16.24 -3.81
C LEU A 99 26.05 -17.46 -4.63
N GLY A 100 26.35 -17.54 -5.93
CA GLY A 100 25.87 -18.61 -6.82
C GLY A 100 24.35 -18.67 -6.92
N LEU A 101 23.68 -17.50 -6.98
CA LEU A 101 22.21 -17.46 -7.01
C LEU A 101 21.69 -17.91 -8.38
N ALA A 102 20.61 -18.73 -8.38
CA ALA A 102 19.93 -19.17 -9.60
C ALA A 102 19.02 -18.11 -10.23
N ILE A 103 19.25 -16.82 -9.94
CA ILE A 103 18.50 -15.67 -10.45
C ILE A 103 19.45 -14.69 -11.12
N ASN A 104 18.90 -13.84 -12.01
CA ASN A 104 19.69 -12.77 -12.63
C ASN A 104 19.61 -11.45 -11.82
N ALA A 105 20.51 -10.50 -12.14
CA ALA A 105 20.57 -9.19 -11.48
C ALA A 105 19.24 -8.44 -11.52
N LYS A 106 18.49 -8.51 -12.63
CA LYS A 106 17.17 -7.88 -12.78
C LYS A 106 16.13 -8.47 -11.84
N THR A 107 16.17 -9.77 -11.58
CA THR A 107 15.29 -10.42 -10.59
C THR A 107 15.71 -10.05 -9.19
N LEU A 108 17.02 -10.01 -8.91
CA LEU A 108 17.54 -9.58 -7.62
C LEU A 108 17.15 -8.13 -7.32
N SER A 109 17.22 -7.21 -8.28
CA SER A 109 16.86 -5.81 -8.06
C SER A 109 15.42 -5.61 -7.58
N LYS A 110 14.49 -6.48 -8.00
CA LYS A 110 13.09 -6.44 -7.55
C LYS A 110 12.90 -6.90 -6.10
N LYS A 111 13.83 -7.70 -5.58
CA LYS A 111 13.84 -8.18 -4.19
C LYS A 111 14.55 -7.21 -3.25
N VAL A 112 15.29 -6.23 -3.79
CA VAL A 112 16.09 -5.26 -3.03
C VAL A 112 15.36 -3.94 -2.92
N GLN A 113 15.24 -3.44 -1.70
CA GLN A 113 14.74 -2.10 -1.41
C GLN A 113 15.82 -1.30 -0.69
N VAL A 114 16.24 -0.19 -1.27
CA VAL A 114 17.19 0.75 -0.66
C VAL A 114 16.43 1.97 -0.19
N THR A 115 16.57 2.30 1.09
CA THR A 115 15.93 3.46 1.72
C THR A 115 16.98 4.29 2.44
N VAL A 116 16.97 5.59 2.21
CA VAL A 116 17.81 6.53 2.92
C VAL A 116 16.90 7.59 3.55
N PRO A 117 16.78 7.63 4.88
CA PRO A 117 15.97 8.64 5.56
C PRO A 117 16.53 10.04 5.27
N ALA A 118 15.62 11.01 5.07
CA ALA A 118 16.01 12.40 4.88
C ALA A 118 16.91 12.87 6.04
N ASP A 119 17.86 13.73 5.71
CA ASP A 119 18.80 14.35 6.67
C ASP A 119 19.69 13.37 7.44
N THR A 120 19.87 12.15 6.91
CA THR A 120 20.79 11.16 7.48
C THR A 120 21.79 10.66 6.44
N ARG A 121 22.92 10.11 6.92
CA ARG A 121 23.91 9.41 6.11
C ARG A 121 23.77 7.89 6.24
N ILE A 122 22.60 7.44 6.70
CA ILE A 122 22.32 6.03 6.92
C ILE A 122 21.61 5.49 5.67
N VAL A 123 22.17 4.46 5.09
CA VAL A 123 21.56 3.73 4.00
C VAL A 123 21.08 2.38 4.53
N SER A 124 19.77 2.14 4.41
CA SER A 124 19.15 0.87 4.76
C SER A 124 18.93 0.05 3.50
N ILE A 125 19.51 -1.13 3.45
CA ILE A 125 19.38 -2.09 2.35
C ILE A 125 18.54 -3.26 2.88
N SER A 126 17.35 -3.43 2.33
CA SER A 126 16.41 -4.49 2.69
C SER A 126 16.29 -5.48 1.54
N VAL A 127 16.35 -6.75 1.84
CA VAL A 127 16.14 -7.83 0.87
C VAL A 127 14.97 -8.68 1.33
N SER A 128 14.04 -8.96 0.40
CA SER A 128 12.89 -9.83 0.63
C SER A 128 13.09 -11.16 -0.11
N ASP A 129 12.90 -12.26 0.61
CA ASP A 129 12.97 -13.61 0.04
C ASP A 129 12.01 -14.55 0.79
N HIS A 130 11.66 -15.69 0.17
CA HIS A 130 10.83 -16.73 0.82
C HIS A 130 11.56 -17.43 1.96
N LYS A 131 12.89 -17.40 1.97
CA LYS A 131 13.72 -17.98 3.02
C LYS A 131 14.41 -16.87 3.82
N PRO A 132 14.20 -16.79 5.15
CA PRO A 132 14.79 -15.73 5.97
C PRO A 132 16.32 -15.74 5.96
N ASP A 133 16.94 -16.93 5.91
CA ASP A 133 18.41 -17.06 5.86
C ASP A 133 18.97 -16.54 4.53
N GLU A 134 18.32 -16.83 3.41
CA GLU A 134 18.72 -16.31 2.09
C GLU A 134 18.57 -14.78 2.05
N ALA A 135 17.48 -14.23 2.56
CA ALA A 135 17.28 -12.79 2.62
C ALA A 135 18.42 -12.08 3.38
N SER A 136 18.82 -12.62 4.54
CA SER A 136 19.91 -12.05 5.35
C SER A 136 21.28 -12.22 4.68
N ARG A 137 21.54 -13.38 4.06
CA ARG A 137 22.79 -13.67 3.34
C ARG A 137 22.97 -12.74 2.14
N ILE A 138 21.91 -12.55 1.35
CA ILE A 138 21.94 -11.65 0.20
C ILE A 138 22.10 -10.20 0.66
N ALA A 139 21.39 -9.77 1.72
CA ALA A 139 21.48 -8.41 2.23
C ALA A 139 22.91 -8.07 2.71
N ASN A 140 23.58 -9.00 3.41
CA ASN A 140 24.95 -8.80 3.88
C ASN A 140 25.97 -8.80 2.72
N ALA A 141 25.83 -9.70 1.75
CA ALA A 141 26.69 -9.69 0.57
C ALA A 141 26.51 -8.41 -0.25
N LEU A 142 25.26 -7.98 -0.45
CA LEU A 142 24.97 -6.73 -1.16
C LEU A 142 25.56 -5.52 -0.44
N ARG A 143 25.48 -5.47 0.90
CA ARG A 143 26.13 -4.43 1.72
C ARG A 143 27.63 -4.36 1.43
N GLU A 144 28.31 -5.50 1.42
CA GLU A 144 29.75 -5.55 1.28
C GLU A 144 30.19 -5.11 -0.13
N VAL A 145 29.56 -5.65 -1.17
CA VAL A 145 29.86 -5.27 -2.56
C VAL A 145 29.51 -3.79 -2.80
N ALA A 146 28.36 -3.33 -2.27
CA ALA A 146 27.94 -1.94 -2.39
C ALA A 146 28.89 -0.97 -1.67
N ALA A 147 29.36 -1.32 -0.46
CA ALA A 147 30.30 -0.49 0.28
C ALA A 147 31.59 -0.26 -0.52
N GLN A 148 32.17 -1.33 -1.10
CA GLN A 148 33.35 -1.24 -1.96
C GLN A 148 33.10 -0.37 -3.20
N LYS A 149 31.95 -0.53 -3.86
CA LYS A 149 31.57 0.26 -5.04
C LYS A 149 31.37 1.74 -4.70
N ILE A 150 30.70 2.04 -3.58
CA ILE A 150 30.48 3.41 -3.10
C ILE A 150 31.82 4.09 -2.86
N ILE A 151 32.75 3.46 -2.12
CA ILE A 151 34.09 4.02 -1.87
C ILE A 151 34.82 4.29 -3.19
N ALA A 152 34.78 3.34 -4.12
CA ALA A 152 35.48 3.46 -5.41
C ALA A 152 34.93 4.60 -6.29
N VAL A 153 33.59 4.79 -6.31
CA VAL A 153 32.93 5.76 -7.19
C VAL A 153 32.91 7.16 -6.58
N THR A 154 32.52 7.27 -5.29
CA THR A 154 32.31 8.56 -4.64
C THR A 154 33.49 9.11 -3.90
N ARG A 155 34.60 8.31 -3.79
CA ARG A 155 35.80 8.67 -3.07
C ARG A 155 35.56 9.08 -1.61
N VAL A 156 34.52 8.58 -1.00
CA VAL A 156 34.26 8.75 0.44
C VAL A 156 35.34 8.00 1.22
N SER A 157 35.62 8.48 2.44
CA SER A 157 36.72 7.94 3.25
C SER A 157 36.44 6.54 3.77
N ASP A 158 35.19 6.24 4.08
CA ASP A 158 34.78 4.95 4.64
C ASP A 158 33.26 4.71 4.57
N VAL A 159 32.88 3.44 4.59
CA VAL A 159 31.52 2.98 4.71
C VAL A 159 31.43 2.00 5.88
N THR A 160 30.93 2.49 7.00
CA THR A 160 30.86 1.72 8.25
C THR A 160 29.54 0.95 8.35
N THR A 161 29.60 -0.33 8.69
CA THR A 161 28.41 -1.12 8.99
C THR A 161 27.83 -0.71 10.35
N LEU A 162 26.58 -0.25 10.36
CA LEU A 162 25.84 0.02 11.59
C LEU A 162 25.13 -1.23 12.13
N GLU A 163 24.55 -1.99 11.22
CA GLU A 163 23.76 -3.18 11.57
C GLU A 163 23.88 -4.23 10.47
N GLU A 164 24.17 -5.45 10.86
CA GLU A 164 24.16 -6.59 9.96
C GLU A 164 22.76 -7.15 9.80
N ALA A 165 22.45 -7.62 8.60
CA ALA A 165 21.17 -8.29 8.35
C ALA A 165 21.13 -9.62 9.11
N ARG A 166 20.06 -9.84 9.85
CA ARG A 166 19.75 -11.09 10.53
C ARG A 166 18.53 -11.76 9.88
N PRO A 167 18.43 -13.08 9.94
CA PRO A 167 17.22 -13.77 9.50
C PRO A 167 15.99 -13.23 10.21
N ALA A 168 14.96 -12.90 9.43
CA ALA A 168 13.72 -12.37 9.99
C ALA A 168 12.99 -13.47 10.78
N THR A 169 12.49 -13.12 11.96
CA THR A 169 11.75 -14.04 12.85
C THR A 169 10.30 -14.27 12.43
N GLY A 170 9.78 -13.45 11.52
CA GLY A 170 8.42 -13.54 11.01
C GLY A 170 8.29 -12.99 9.59
N PRO A 171 7.22 -13.36 8.87
CA PRO A 171 6.99 -12.88 7.51
C PRO A 171 6.64 -11.39 7.50
N SER A 172 7.21 -10.66 6.54
CA SER A 172 6.93 -9.25 6.28
C SER A 172 5.74 -9.05 5.33
N SER A 173 5.44 -10.05 4.51
CA SER A 173 4.34 -10.11 3.55
C SER A 173 3.80 -11.56 3.49
N PRO A 174 2.48 -11.75 3.24
CA PRO A 174 1.43 -10.73 3.12
C PRO A 174 1.02 -10.13 4.46
N ASN A 175 0.61 -8.86 4.45
CA ASN A 175 -0.01 -8.26 5.63
C ASN A 175 -1.50 -8.67 5.70
N ILE A 176 -1.75 -9.83 6.32
CA ILE A 176 -3.08 -10.46 6.38
C ILE A 176 -4.12 -9.48 6.94
N ARG A 177 -3.79 -8.77 8.03
CA ARG A 177 -4.72 -7.81 8.65
C ARG A 177 -5.13 -6.70 7.68
N ARG A 178 -4.17 -6.10 6.98
CA ARG A 178 -4.44 -5.02 6.00
C ARG A 178 -5.27 -5.55 4.83
N ASN A 179 -4.91 -6.71 4.29
CA ASN A 179 -5.59 -7.31 3.15
C ASN A 179 -7.04 -7.67 3.51
N THR A 180 -7.29 -8.24 4.70
CA THR A 180 -8.63 -8.53 5.19
C THR A 180 -9.46 -7.26 5.35
N MET A 181 -8.90 -6.19 5.95
CA MET A 181 -9.61 -4.91 6.08
C MET A 181 -9.95 -4.31 4.71
N MET A 182 -9.03 -4.40 3.75
CA MET A 182 -9.30 -3.96 2.37
C MET A 182 -10.40 -4.79 1.71
N GLY A 183 -10.41 -6.12 1.94
CA GLY A 183 -11.46 -7.01 1.45
C GLY A 183 -12.84 -6.67 2.02
N VAL A 184 -12.93 -6.43 3.33
CA VAL A 184 -14.16 -5.98 4.01
C VAL A 184 -14.64 -4.65 3.43
N GLY A 185 -13.74 -3.67 3.32
CA GLY A 185 -14.07 -2.34 2.77
C GLY A 185 -14.53 -2.39 1.32
N ALA A 186 -13.85 -3.16 0.48
CA ALA A 186 -14.22 -3.35 -0.92
C ALA A 186 -15.59 -4.05 -1.06
N GLY A 187 -15.83 -5.10 -0.28
CA GLY A 187 -17.11 -5.81 -0.28
C GLY A 187 -18.28 -4.93 0.17
N ALA A 188 -18.10 -4.19 1.26
CA ALA A 188 -19.11 -3.23 1.72
C ALA A 188 -19.36 -2.12 0.70
N GLY A 189 -18.28 -1.52 0.16
CA GLY A 189 -18.37 -0.45 -0.82
C GLY A 189 -19.10 -0.86 -2.09
N LEU A 190 -18.80 -2.06 -2.60
CA LEU A 190 -19.48 -2.59 -3.78
C LEU A 190 -21.00 -2.71 -3.56
N VAL A 191 -21.41 -3.29 -2.43
CA VAL A 191 -22.86 -3.44 -2.12
C VAL A 191 -23.51 -2.08 -1.92
N ILE A 192 -22.86 -1.13 -1.25
CA ILE A 192 -23.38 0.23 -1.09
C ILE A 192 -23.64 0.86 -2.46
N VAL A 193 -22.68 0.78 -3.38
CA VAL A 193 -22.84 1.31 -4.74
C VAL A 193 -24.01 0.64 -5.46
N VAL A 194 -24.12 -0.69 -5.38
CA VAL A 194 -25.21 -1.43 -6.01
C VAL A 194 -26.57 -1.04 -5.42
N VAL A 195 -26.68 -0.94 -4.08
CA VAL A 195 -27.91 -0.52 -3.41
C VAL A 195 -28.33 0.89 -3.83
N LEU A 196 -27.36 1.82 -3.91
CA LEU A 196 -27.64 3.20 -4.35
C LEU A 196 -28.06 3.25 -5.82
N LEU A 197 -27.41 2.47 -6.70
CA LEU A 197 -27.80 2.40 -8.10
C LEU A 197 -29.21 1.82 -8.28
N VAL A 198 -29.52 0.76 -7.56
CA VAL A 198 -30.87 0.15 -7.60
C VAL A 198 -31.93 1.14 -7.08
N GLU A 199 -31.63 1.89 -6.01
CA GLU A 199 -32.56 2.89 -5.47
C GLU A 199 -32.74 4.09 -6.41
N LEU A 200 -31.67 4.53 -7.08
CA LEU A 200 -31.74 5.62 -8.08
C LEU A 200 -32.47 5.21 -9.36
N LEU A 201 -32.43 3.92 -9.72
CA LEU A 201 -33.13 3.37 -10.89
C LEU A 201 -34.52 2.85 -10.57
N ASP A 202 -34.95 2.89 -9.29
CA ASP A 202 -36.29 2.44 -8.87
C ASP A 202 -37.33 3.58 -9.00
N ASP A 203 -37.93 3.65 -10.16
CA ASP A 203 -38.98 4.65 -10.49
C ASP A 203 -40.34 4.35 -9.86
N ARG A 204 -40.42 3.45 -8.85
CA ARG A 204 -41.67 3.11 -8.20
C ARG A 204 -42.12 4.20 -7.25
N VAL A 205 -43.36 4.63 -7.40
CA VAL A 205 -44.03 5.51 -6.47
C VAL A 205 -44.18 4.82 -5.11
N LYS A 206 -43.43 5.29 -4.13
CA LYS A 206 -43.37 4.71 -2.77
C LYS A 206 -44.10 5.56 -1.73
N ARG A 207 -44.44 6.81 -2.04
CA ARG A 207 -45.00 7.77 -1.14
C ARG A 207 -46.22 8.48 -1.75
N PRO A 208 -47.16 8.92 -0.94
CA PRO A 208 -48.25 9.76 -1.41
C PRO A 208 -47.77 11.05 -2.08
N GLU A 209 -46.66 11.63 -1.57
CA GLU A 209 -46.09 12.87 -2.09
C GLU A 209 -45.55 12.70 -3.54
N ASP A 210 -45.05 11.51 -3.87
CA ASP A 210 -44.52 11.19 -5.22
C ASP A 210 -45.65 11.30 -6.28
N ILE A 211 -46.91 11.06 -5.89
CA ILE A 211 -48.07 11.17 -6.79
C ILE A 211 -48.41 12.64 -7.06
N GLU A 212 -48.31 13.50 -6.05
CA GLU A 212 -48.53 14.93 -6.24
C GLU A 212 -47.43 15.59 -7.09
N ASP A 213 -46.19 15.18 -6.89
CA ASP A 213 -45.04 15.72 -7.61
C ASP A 213 -45.00 15.29 -9.10
N VAL A 214 -45.34 14.01 -9.36
CA VAL A 214 -45.28 13.46 -10.73
C VAL A 214 -46.56 13.76 -11.51
N MET A 215 -47.75 13.61 -10.89
CA MET A 215 -49.03 13.79 -11.59
C MET A 215 -49.60 15.21 -11.47
N LYS A 216 -49.03 16.06 -10.59
CA LYS A 216 -49.50 17.43 -10.30
C LYS A 216 -51.02 17.47 -9.93
N ILE A 217 -51.49 16.41 -9.25
CA ILE A 217 -52.87 16.25 -8.79
C ILE A 217 -52.86 16.20 -7.25
N SER A 218 -53.67 17.01 -6.61
CA SER A 218 -53.80 16.99 -5.15
C SER A 218 -54.37 15.66 -4.65
N LEU A 219 -53.70 15.05 -3.71
CA LEU A 219 -54.10 13.77 -3.11
C LEU A 219 -55.32 14.00 -2.18
N LEU A 220 -56.45 13.46 -2.51
CA LEU A 220 -57.69 13.63 -1.74
C LEU A 220 -57.80 12.74 -0.50
N GLY A 221 -56.94 11.72 -0.39
CA GLY A 221 -56.83 10.84 0.78
C GLY A 221 -56.12 9.53 0.52
N VAL A 222 -55.65 8.89 1.58
CA VAL A 222 -54.96 7.57 1.55
C VAL A 222 -55.84 6.55 2.23
N VAL A 223 -56.21 5.47 1.53
CA VAL A 223 -56.95 4.35 2.11
C VAL A 223 -55.93 3.32 2.65
N PRO A 224 -55.86 3.12 3.98
CA PRO A 224 -54.92 2.14 4.53
C PRO A 224 -55.32 0.71 4.17
N ASN A 225 -54.33 -0.11 3.81
CA ASN A 225 -54.57 -1.53 3.56
C ASN A 225 -54.75 -2.26 4.92
N LEU A 226 -55.96 -2.74 5.17
CA LEU A 226 -56.34 -3.40 6.41
C LEU A 226 -55.63 -4.76 6.64
N ASP A 227 -55.09 -5.39 5.61
CA ASP A 227 -54.40 -6.69 5.73
C ASP A 227 -53.04 -6.61 6.47
N LYS A 228 -52.52 -5.43 6.69
CA LYS A 228 -51.28 -5.21 7.47
C LYS A 228 -51.52 -4.82 8.93
N LEU A 229 -52.74 -4.79 9.38
CA LEU A 229 -53.10 -4.46 10.77
C LEU A 229 -53.45 -5.69 11.64
N LYS A 230 -53.16 -6.90 11.15
CA LYS A 230 -53.24 -8.14 11.93
C LYS A 230 -51.89 -8.63 12.38
#